data_891299ece874254cccdca3b72a3bf36a
#
_entry.id   891299ece874254cccdca3b72a3bf36a
#
_cell.length_a   1.000
_cell.length_b   1.000
_cell.length_c   1.000
_cell.angle_alpha   90.00
_cell.angle_beta   90.00
_cell.angle_gamma   90.00
#
_symmetry.space_group_name_H-M   'P 1'
#
loop_
_entity.id
_entity.type
_entity.pdbx_description
1 polymer ?
#
loop_
_entity_poly.entity_id
_entity_poly.type
_entity_poly.pdbx_seq_one_letter_code
_entity_poly.pdbx_strand_id
1 'polypeptide(L)'
;MLGGVSAAALAVAFPLRSAAEKSITVAQFRNLSLGLTGAGLSDLDPTTAAKLLDGFMSMGRGAELADLITSGATSGALANDIIAAWYSGAYQTAAGLAEFNLPDALVWDVLDYTKPPGLCGGPTGYWADAPQA
;
A
#
# COMPACT_ATOMS: atom_id res chain seq x y z
N MET A 1 -60.30 18.46 -22.42
CA MET A 1 -59.68 17.36 -21.69
C MET A 1 -58.18 17.47 -21.85
N LEU A 2 -57.52 17.96 -20.83
CA LEU A 2 -56.06 18.13 -20.80
C LEU A 2 -55.50 17.02 -19.94
N GLY A 3 -54.91 15.98 -20.56
CA GLY A 3 -54.14 14.96 -19.87
C GLY A 3 -52.76 15.47 -19.53
N GLY A 4 -52.52 15.72 -18.24
CA GLY A 4 -51.19 16.05 -17.76
C GLY A 4 -50.29 14.81 -17.80
N VAL A 5 -49.26 14.86 -18.64
CA VAL A 5 -48.15 13.87 -18.58
C VAL A 5 -47.17 14.34 -17.51
N SER A 6 -47.29 13.75 -16.32
CA SER A 6 -46.25 13.89 -15.30
C SER A 6 -45.01 13.11 -15.73
N ALA A 7 -44.01 13.80 -16.24
CA ALA A 7 -42.69 13.23 -16.43
C ALA A 7 -42.05 13.10 -15.05
N ALA A 8 -42.08 11.88 -14.48
CA ALA A 8 -41.26 11.54 -13.33
C ALA A 8 -39.83 11.52 -13.78
N ALA A 9 -39.08 12.57 -13.45
CA ALA A 9 -37.63 12.58 -13.59
C ALA A 9 -37.05 11.60 -12.58
N LEU A 10 -36.66 10.42 -13.03
CA LEU A 10 -35.82 9.50 -12.26
C LEU A 10 -34.45 10.15 -12.08
N ALA A 11 -34.27 10.85 -10.97
CA ALA A 11 -32.96 11.27 -10.54
C ALA A 11 -32.17 10.01 -10.16
N VAL A 12 -31.36 9.51 -11.09
CA VAL A 12 -30.37 8.50 -10.76
C VAL A 12 -29.31 9.20 -9.93
N ALA A 13 -29.39 9.05 -8.61
CA ALA A 13 -28.34 9.50 -7.71
C ALA A 13 -27.13 8.60 -7.94
N PHE A 14 -26.18 9.04 -8.79
CA PHE A 14 -24.85 8.49 -8.79
C PHE A 14 -24.22 8.75 -7.42
N PRO A 15 -23.70 7.74 -6.70
CA PRO A 15 -22.96 8.00 -5.49
C PRO A 15 -21.80 8.91 -5.87
N LEU A 16 -21.84 10.15 -5.41
CA LEU A 16 -20.70 11.05 -5.46
C LEU A 16 -19.60 10.35 -4.67
N ARG A 17 -18.64 9.75 -5.35
CA ARG A 17 -17.38 9.35 -4.72
C ARG A 17 -16.87 10.55 -3.99
N SER A 18 -16.77 10.43 -2.67
CA SER A 18 -16.45 11.57 -1.83
C SER A 18 -15.15 12.21 -2.33
N ALA A 19 -15.08 13.53 -2.35
CA ALA A 19 -13.89 14.28 -2.76
C ALA A 19 -12.64 13.86 -1.94
N ALA A 20 -12.82 13.26 -0.77
CA ALA A 20 -11.77 12.68 0.07
C ALA A 20 -11.02 11.51 -0.60
N GLU A 21 -11.69 10.69 -1.44
CA GLU A 21 -11.02 9.59 -2.16
C GLU A 21 -10.03 10.07 -3.22
N LYS A 22 -10.25 11.27 -3.78
CA LYS A 22 -9.41 11.81 -4.86
C LYS A 22 -8.18 12.57 -4.35
N SER A 23 -8.01 12.71 -3.06
CA SER A 23 -7.01 13.62 -2.49
C SER A 23 -5.95 12.96 -1.59
N ILE A 24 -5.92 11.64 -1.50
CA ILE A 24 -4.87 10.98 -0.70
C ILE A 24 -3.53 11.14 -1.42
N THR A 25 -2.63 11.85 -0.78
CA THR A 25 -1.27 12.07 -1.30
C THR A 25 -0.34 10.94 -0.91
N VAL A 26 0.72 10.74 -1.68
CA VAL A 26 1.80 9.80 -1.34
C VAL A 26 2.39 10.10 0.03
N ALA A 27 2.53 11.38 0.40
CA ALA A 27 3.03 11.79 1.70
C ALA A 27 2.11 11.35 2.85
N GLN A 28 0.78 11.49 2.69
CA GLN A 28 -0.19 11.01 3.67
C GLN A 28 -0.14 9.48 3.82
N PHE A 29 -0.04 8.76 2.70
CA PHE A 29 0.09 7.31 2.71
C PHE A 29 1.40 6.85 3.38
N ARG A 30 2.52 7.53 3.11
CA ARG A 30 3.79 7.24 3.80
C ARG A 30 3.72 7.48 5.29
N ASN A 31 3.10 8.58 5.73
CA ASN A 31 2.91 8.85 7.16
C ASN A 31 2.02 7.81 7.85
N LEU A 32 0.95 7.36 7.18
CA LEU A 32 0.15 6.23 7.64
C LEU A 32 1.02 4.97 7.77
N SER A 33 1.80 4.66 6.74
CA SER A 33 2.68 3.49 6.70
C SER A 33 3.73 3.52 7.81
N LEU A 34 4.28 4.69 8.15
CA LEU A 34 5.18 4.85 9.31
C LEU A 34 4.53 4.40 10.61
N GLY A 35 3.30 4.85 10.86
CA GLY A 35 2.55 4.47 12.06
C GLY A 35 2.20 2.99 12.11
N LEU A 36 1.99 2.35 10.96
CA LEU A 36 1.62 0.95 10.86
C LEU A 36 2.81 0.00 10.93
N THR A 37 3.91 0.33 10.28
CA THR A 37 5.07 -0.58 10.16
C THR A 37 6.10 -0.37 11.27
N GLY A 38 6.15 0.81 11.87
CA GLY A 38 7.21 1.18 12.81
C GLY A 38 8.57 1.43 12.13
N ALA A 39 8.61 1.41 10.80
CA ALA A 39 9.84 1.66 10.03
C ALA A 39 10.25 3.14 10.08
N GLY A 40 11.49 3.45 9.72
CA GLY A 40 11.95 4.83 9.54
C GLY A 40 11.40 5.45 8.25
N LEU A 41 11.31 6.77 8.18
CA LEU A 41 10.84 7.45 6.96
C LEU A 41 11.80 7.21 5.77
N SER A 42 13.09 7.01 6.04
CA SER A 42 14.10 6.65 5.04
C SER A 42 13.85 5.30 4.39
N ASP A 43 13.22 4.38 5.12
CA ASP A 43 13.01 2.99 4.71
C ASP A 43 11.73 2.83 3.86
N LEU A 44 10.86 3.84 3.89
CA LEU A 44 9.63 3.91 3.10
C LEU A 44 9.83 4.75 1.84
N ASP A 45 10.41 4.17 0.80
CA ASP A 45 10.66 4.86 -0.46
C ASP A 45 9.39 5.49 -1.06
N PRO A 46 9.42 6.78 -1.45
CA PRO A 46 8.23 7.46 -2.00
C PRO A 46 7.72 6.86 -3.31
N THR A 47 8.59 6.30 -4.15
CA THR A 47 8.18 5.65 -5.41
C THR A 47 7.43 4.36 -5.12
N THR A 48 7.92 3.59 -4.16
CA THR A 48 7.25 2.37 -3.68
C THR A 48 5.91 2.71 -3.04
N ALA A 49 5.87 3.74 -2.19
CA ALA A 49 4.63 4.21 -1.58
C ALA A 49 3.58 4.63 -2.62
N ALA A 50 4.00 5.29 -3.71
CA ALA A 50 3.10 5.64 -4.81
C ALA A 50 2.52 4.41 -5.49
N LYS A 51 3.33 3.39 -5.76
CA LYS A 51 2.86 2.12 -6.36
C LYS A 51 1.86 1.40 -5.45
N LEU A 52 2.13 1.33 -4.16
CA LEU A 52 1.23 0.72 -3.20
C LEU A 52 -0.10 1.48 -3.10
N LEU A 53 -0.03 2.82 -3.01
CA LEU A 53 -1.22 3.66 -3.00
C LEU A 53 -2.07 3.45 -4.25
N ASP A 54 -1.47 3.47 -5.43
CA ASP A 54 -2.17 3.22 -6.71
C ASP A 54 -2.80 1.82 -6.73
N GLY A 55 -2.12 0.82 -6.20
CA GLY A 55 -2.65 -0.54 -6.06
C GLY A 55 -3.92 -0.56 -5.21
N PHE A 56 -3.89 -0.02 -4.01
CA PHE A 56 -5.06 0.03 -3.12
C PHE A 56 -6.20 0.88 -3.71
N MET A 57 -5.87 2.00 -4.36
CA MET A 57 -6.87 2.83 -5.04
C MET A 57 -7.52 2.09 -6.20
N SER A 58 -6.76 1.32 -6.98
CA SER A 58 -7.28 0.52 -8.09
C SER A 58 -8.29 -0.54 -7.64
N MET A 59 -8.14 -1.04 -6.42
CA MET A 59 -9.07 -1.99 -5.80
C MET A 59 -10.31 -1.32 -5.19
N GLY A 60 -10.47 0.01 -5.34
CA GLY A 60 -11.61 0.74 -4.79
C GLY A 60 -11.54 0.97 -3.27
N ARG A 61 -10.36 0.84 -2.65
CA ARG A 61 -10.18 0.97 -1.19
C ARG A 61 -9.87 2.39 -0.74
N GLY A 62 -10.10 3.39 -1.60
CA GLY A 62 -9.81 4.80 -1.30
C GLY A 62 -10.58 5.34 -0.09
N ALA A 63 -11.85 4.99 0.08
CA ALA A 63 -12.65 5.40 1.25
C ALA A 63 -12.08 4.79 2.55
N GLU A 64 -11.75 3.51 2.55
CA GLU A 64 -11.14 2.84 3.71
C GLU A 64 -9.77 3.46 4.07
N LEU A 65 -8.97 3.84 3.06
CA LEU A 65 -7.69 4.53 3.27
C LEU A 65 -7.91 5.91 3.91
N ALA A 66 -8.89 6.69 3.42
CA ALA A 66 -9.21 7.99 3.98
C ALA A 66 -9.66 7.87 5.44
N ASP A 67 -10.50 6.89 5.75
CA ASP A 67 -10.95 6.60 7.11
C ASP A 67 -9.80 6.18 8.01
N LEU A 68 -8.89 5.35 7.52
CA LEU A 68 -7.72 4.89 8.28
C LEU A 68 -6.76 6.05 8.59
N ILE A 69 -6.52 6.93 7.61
CA ILE A 69 -5.70 8.14 7.80
C ILE A 69 -6.34 9.07 8.84
N THR A 70 -7.65 9.27 8.76
CA THR A 70 -8.38 10.18 9.63
C THR A 70 -8.50 9.66 11.06
N SER A 71 -8.76 8.36 11.22
CA SER A 71 -8.92 7.73 12.53
C SER A 71 -7.58 7.48 13.25
N GLY A 72 -6.49 7.35 12.49
CA GLY A 72 -5.20 6.94 13.04
C GLY A 72 -5.19 5.52 13.61
N ALA A 73 -6.15 4.67 13.19
CA ALA A 73 -6.21 3.29 13.64
C ALA A 73 -4.98 2.50 13.15
N THR A 74 -4.46 1.62 14.00
CA THR A 74 -3.27 0.80 13.73
C THR A 74 -3.59 -0.68 13.50
N SER A 75 -4.86 -1.03 13.42
CA SER A 75 -5.35 -2.40 13.25
C SER A 75 -6.54 -2.45 12.29
N GLY A 76 -6.81 -3.61 11.75
CA GLY A 76 -7.88 -3.87 10.80
C GLY A 76 -7.38 -4.49 9.50
N ALA A 77 -8.28 -4.93 8.65
CA ALA A 77 -7.93 -5.65 7.42
C ALA A 77 -7.03 -4.81 6.51
N LEU A 78 -7.39 -3.56 6.24
CA LEU A 78 -6.58 -2.68 5.39
C LEU A 78 -5.22 -2.35 6.01
N ALA A 79 -5.17 -2.09 7.33
CA ALA A 79 -3.90 -1.86 8.03
C ALA A 79 -2.96 -3.06 7.89
N ASN A 80 -3.49 -4.28 8.07
CA ASN A 80 -2.73 -5.52 7.90
C ASN A 80 -2.25 -5.71 6.46
N ASP A 81 -3.09 -5.40 5.47
CA ASP A 81 -2.72 -5.49 4.06
C ASP A 81 -1.58 -4.51 3.69
N ILE A 82 -1.61 -3.29 4.25
CA ILE A 82 -0.54 -2.29 4.05
C ILE A 82 0.77 -2.78 4.68
N ILE A 83 0.71 -3.27 5.92
CA ILE A 83 1.88 -3.84 6.60
C ILE A 83 2.45 -5.02 5.80
N ALA A 84 1.59 -5.97 5.39
CA ALA A 84 1.99 -7.13 4.62
C ALA A 84 2.65 -6.73 3.29
N ALA A 85 2.11 -5.72 2.59
CA ALA A 85 2.68 -5.23 1.34
C ALA A 85 4.10 -4.68 1.52
N TRP A 86 4.32 -3.84 2.54
CA TRP A 86 5.65 -3.29 2.81
C TRP A 86 6.67 -4.36 3.19
N TYR A 87 6.29 -5.35 4.01
CA TYR A 87 7.22 -6.39 4.45
C TYR A 87 7.48 -7.45 3.40
N SER A 88 6.48 -7.83 2.60
CA SER A 88 6.62 -8.90 1.59
C SER A 88 7.16 -8.42 0.24
N GLY A 89 6.99 -7.13 -0.08
CA GLY A 89 7.27 -6.62 -1.42
C GLY A 89 6.18 -6.91 -2.45
N ALA A 90 5.08 -7.54 -2.05
CA ALA A 90 3.97 -7.91 -2.93
C ALA A 90 2.65 -7.30 -2.45
N TYR A 91 1.80 -6.90 -3.37
CA TYR A 91 0.50 -6.27 -3.08
C TYR A 91 -0.53 -6.56 -4.17
N GLN A 92 -1.80 -6.52 -3.78
CA GLN A 92 -2.91 -6.73 -4.72
C GLN A 92 -3.27 -5.43 -5.45
N THR A 93 -3.60 -5.59 -6.73
CA THR A 93 -4.18 -4.55 -7.58
C THR A 93 -5.42 -5.08 -8.28
N ALA A 94 -6.19 -4.20 -8.92
CA ALA A 94 -7.31 -4.63 -9.76
C ALA A 94 -6.90 -5.55 -10.91
N ALA A 95 -5.65 -5.48 -11.35
CA ALA A 95 -5.09 -6.33 -12.40
C ALA A 95 -4.49 -7.65 -11.86
N GLY A 96 -4.44 -7.84 -10.55
CA GLY A 96 -3.87 -9.01 -9.89
C GLY A 96 -2.70 -8.65 -8.97
N LEU A 97 -1.92 -9.67 -8.59
CA LEU A 97 -0.75 -9.50 -7.74
C LEU A 97 0.33 -8.70 -8.45
N ALA A 98 0.86 -7.69 -7.79
CA ALA A 98 2.00 -6.89 -8.23
C ALA A 98 3.12 -6.95 -7.18
N GLU A 99 4.33 -6.65 -7.61
CA GLU A 99 5.51 -6.61 -6.77
C GLU A 99 6.25 -5.29 -6.99
N PHE A 100 6.84 -4.76 -5.94
CA PHE A 100 7.87 -3.73 -6.08
C PHE A 100 9.26 -4.37 -6.01
N ASN A 101 10.31 -3.58 -5.99
CA ASN A 101 11.67 -4.10 -5.91
C ASN A 101 11.87 -4.93 -4.62
N LEU A 102 11.99 -6.25 -4.73
CA LEU A 102 12.10 -7.15 -3.59
C LEU A 102 13.21 -6.78 -2.58
N PRO A 103 14.40 -6.29 -3.01
CA PRO A 103 15.41 -5.79 -2.08
C PRO A 103 14.94 -4.67 -1.14
N ASP A 104 13.91 -3.91 -1.52
CA ASP A 104 13.37 -2.80 -0.73
C ASP A 104 12.26 -3.24 0.24
N ALA A 105 11.93 -4.53 0.30
CA ALA A 105 10.95 -5.07 1.23
C ALA A 105 11.48 -5.01 2.67
N LEU A 106 10.67 -4.50 3.60
CA LEU A 106 11.08 -4.29 4.99
C LEU A 106 11.47 -5.57 5.74
N VAL A 107 11.06 -6.74 5.24
CA VAL A 107 11.45 -8.02 5.86
C VAL A 107 12.97 -8.16 5.97
N TRP A 108 13.73 -7.59 5.05
CA TRP A 108 15.19 -7.70 5.04
C TRP A 108 15.85 -6.87 6.13
N ASP A 109 15.20 -5.81 6.61
CA ASP A 109 15.69 -4.96 7.68
C ASP A 109 15.56 -5.63 9.05
N VAL A 110 14.68 -6.62 9.18
CA VAL A 110 14.46 -7.35 10.42
C VAL A 110 15.12 -8.73 10.45
N LEU A 111 15.74 -9.15 9.34
CA LEU A 111 16.44 -10.44 9.23
C LEU A 111 17.96 -10.24 9.27
N ASP A 112 18.56 -10.41 10.42
CA ASP A 112 20.01 -10.22 10.63
C ASP A 112 20.87 -11.27 9.91
N TYR A 113 20.29 -12.43 9.60
CA TYR A 113 21.02 -13.61 9.13
C TYR A 113 20.95 -13.85 7.62
N THR A 114 20.19 -13.03 6.88
CA THR A 114 20.00 -13.21 5.44
C THR A 114 19.90 -11.85 4.73
N LYS A 115 20.04 -11.90 3.41
CA LYS A 115 19.96 -10.73 2.52
C LYS A 115 18.95 -10.99 1.42
N PRO A 116 18.45 -9.93 0.75
CA PRO A 116 17.58 -10.07 -0.40
C PRO A 116 18.18 -10.98 -1.47
N PRO A 117 17.35 -11.77 -2.17
CA PRO A 117 17.80 -12.56 -3.31
C PRO A 117 18.51 -11.70 -4.36
N GLY A 118 19.64 -12.17 -4.88
CA GLY A 118 20.41 -11.47 -5.90
C GLY A 118 21.42 -10.44 -5.36
N LEU A 119 21.42 -10.16 -4.06
CA LEU A 119 22.47 -9.39 -3.39
C LEU A 119 23.53 -10.32 -2.83
N CYS A 120 24.45 -10.75 -3.67
CA CYS A 120 25.65 -11.45 -3.23
C CYS A 120 26.64 -10.40 -2.68
N GLY A 121 26.73 -10.31 -1.35
CA GLY A 121 27.74 -9.50 -0.70
C GLY A 121 28.98 -10.36 -0.39
N GLY A 122 30.17 -9.79 -0.60
CA GLY A 122 31.42 -10.44 -0.31
C GLY A 122 32.24 -10.85 -1.56
N PRO A 123 33.55 -11.12 -1.41
CA PRO A 123 34.39 -11.60 -2.50
C PRO A 123 33.95 -12.97 -2.99
N THR A 124 34.36 -13.34 -4.22
CA THR A 124 34.08 -14.65 -4.80
C THR A 124 34.53 -15.75 -3.85
N GLY A 125 33.62 -16.68 -3.51
CA GLY A 125 33.90 -17.83 -2.63
C GLY A 125 33.67 -17.57 -1.14
N TYR A 126 33.16 -16.37 -0.74
CA TYR A 126 32.94 -16.07 0.67
C TYR A 126 31.95 -17.04 1.36
N TRP A 127 31.05 -17.65 0.60
CA TRP A 127 30.13 -18.69 1.12
C TRP A 127 30.81 -19.99 1.48
N ALA A 128 32.10 -20.17 1.11
CA ALA A 128 32.90 -21.32 1.53
C ALA A 128 33.44 -21.16 2.97
N ASP A 129 33.42 -19.94 3.49
CA ASP A 129 33.83 -19.66 4.86
C ASP A 129 32.68 -19.97 5.83
N ALA A 130 33.03 -20.51 7.00
CA ALA A 130 32.05 -20.74 8.04
C ALA A 130 31.43 -19.41 8.50
N PRO A 131 30.10 -19.40 8.85
CA PRO A 131 29.49 -18.20 9.40
C PRO A 131 30.27 -17.71 10.63
N GLN A 132 30.59 -16.44 10.67
CA GLN A 132 31.20 -15.83 11.84
C GLN A 132 30.13 -15.74 12.94
N ALA A 133 30.36 -16.37 14.07
CA ALA A 133 29.47 -16.35 15.23
C ALA A 133 29.59 -15.00 15.97
#